data_e548ef7229b117713a8bf93f6238d7cf
#
_entry.id   e548ef7229b117713a8bf93f6238d7cf
#
_cell.length_a   1.000
_cell.length_b   1.000
_cell.length_c   1.000
_cell.angle_alpha   90.00
_cell.angle_beta   90.00
_cell.angle_gamma   90.00
#
_symmetry.space_group_name_H-M   'P 1'
#
loop_
_entity.id
_entity.type
_entity.pdbx_description
1 polymer ?
#
loop_
_entity_poly.entity_id
_entity_poly.type
_entity_poly.pdbx_seq_one_letter_code
_entity_poly.pdbx_strand_id
1 'polypeptide(L)'
;MYPDLQGKVAIITGAGRRKGLGEAMARRLAAEGCKVVLSDLGAAQGEQMPESAIGTRSELEQIAAEISSAGGEAHAAVCNVLQESDVAALVAAAVKQFGRLDIMVNNAGIGYLMKPIVETEQSNWDAVLGVNLRGVFLGIKHAAIQMIKQGQGGRIINVGSQASKSGFPFAAAYVSSKHGVVGLTRTAAIELGPRKINVNTICPNHITTGLGAWQNEYFSAATGRSQEQYLADMRARIPLGRPGLQDDIAK
;
A
#
# COMPACT_ATOMS: atom_id res chain seq x y z
N MET A 1 0.74 -10.50 20.98
CA MET A 1 2.13 -10.14 20.60
C MET A 1 2.74 -11.30 19.86
N TYR A 2 3.33 -11.07 18.72
CA TYR A 2 3.99 -12.10 17.91
C TYR A 2 5.50 -12.04 18.17
N PRO A 3 6.09 -13.00 18.90
CA PRO A 3 7.51 -12.96 19.31
C PRO A 3 8.47 -12.80 18.13
N ASP A 4 8.10 -13.37 16.98
CA ASP A 4 8.93 -13.33 15.77
C ASP A 4 9.02 -11.92 15.13
N LEU A 5 8.18 -10.97 15.55
CA LEU A 5 8.18 -9.59 15.06
C LEU A 5 9.04 -8.67 15.92
N GLN A 6 9.37 -9.05 17.14
CA GLN A 6 10.15 -8.22 18.06
C GLN A 6 11.50 -7.83 17.48
N GLY A 7 11.77 -6.53 17.39
CA GLY A 7 13.01 -5.96 16.86
C GLY A 7 13.19 -6.07 15.34
N LYS A 8 12.21 -6.62 14.59
CA LYS A 8 12.23 -6.64 13.12
C LYS A 8 12.05 -5.23 12.56
N VAL A 9 12.66 -4.96 11.42
CA VAL A 9 12.56 -3.67 10.74
C VAL A 9 11.63 -3.79 9.55
N ALA A 10 10.59 -2.95 9.53
CA ALA A 10 9.58 -2.93 8.49
C ALA A 10 9.55 -1.57 7.77
N ILE A 11 9.49 -1.58 6.43
CA ILE A 11 9.15 -0.42 5.61
C ILE A 11 7.71 -0.56 5.15
N ILE A 12 6.92 0.52 5.25
CA ILE A 12 5.56 0.60 4.76
C ILE A 12 5.43 1.82 3.84
N THR A 13 5.18 1.59 2.54
CA THR A 13 4.94 2.68 1.57
C THR A 13 3.49 3.13 1.57
N GLY A 14 3.23 4.42 1.29
CA GLY A 14 1.87 4.97 1.34
C GLY A 14 1.30 5.00 2.76
N ALA A 15 2.14 5.31 3.75
CA ALA A 15 1.79 5.29 5.17
C ALA A 15 1.64 6.68 5.81
N GLY A 16 1.75 7.75 5.02
CA GLY A 16 1.67 9.12 5.50
C GLY A 16 0.27 9.69 5.60
N ARG A 17 -0.76 8.93 5.27
CA ARG A 17 -2.14 9.41 5.26
C ARG A 17 -2.95 8.84 6.43
N ARG A 18 -3.58 9.74 7.19
CA ARG A 18 -4.48 9.39 8.30
C ARG A 18 -5.63 8.49 7.85
N LYS A 19 -5.97 7.52 8.69
CA LYS A 19 -7.02 6.53 8.42
C LYS A 19 -6.80 5.74 7.12
N GLY A 20 -5.54 5.69 6.65
CA GLY A 20 -5.11 4.85 5.54
C GLY A 20 -4.72 3.45 6.00
N LEU A 21 -4.63 2.52 5.05
CA LEU A 21 -4.15 1.16 5.34
C LEU A 21 -2.69 1.17 5.81
N GLY A 22 -1.85 2.01 5.19
CA GLY A 22 -0.43 2.11 5.54
C GLY A 22 -0.20 2.57 6.98
N GLU A 23 -0.94 3.58 7.45
CA GLU A 23 -0.89 4.00 8.85
C GLU A 23 -1.30 2.87 9.80
N ALA A 24 -2.42 2.19 9.52
CA ALA A 24 -2.90 1.10 10.37
C ALA A 24 -1.90 -0.05 10.45
N MET A 25 -1.31 -0.46 9.33
CA MET A 25 -0.26 -1.50 9.29
C MET A 25 1.00 -1.07 10.04
N ALA A 26 1.44 0.20 9.89
CA ALA A 26 2.61 0.71 10.60
C ALA A 26 2.39 0.71 12.12
N ARG A 27 1.23 1.20 12.59
CA ARG A 27 0.87 1.18 14.01
C ARG A 27 0.78 -0.24 14.56
N ARG A 28 0.19 -1.16 13.80
CA ARG A 28 0.07 -2.55 14.22
C ARG A 28 1.45 -3.21 14.31
N LEU A 29 2.30 -3.09 13.32
CA LEU A 29 3.65 -3.67 13.36
C LEU A 29 4.49 -3.07 14.50
N ALA A 30 4.38 -1.75 14.74
CA ALA A 30 5.05 -1.12 15.88
C ALA A 30 4.54 -1.66 17.22
N ALA A 31 3.23 -1.84 17.37
CA ALA A 31 2.63 -2.43 18.59
C ALA A 31 3.05 -3.89 18.82
N GLU A 32 3.42 -4.61 17.77
CA GLU A 32 3.99 -5.96 17.85
C GLU A 32 5.53 -5.97 18.05
N GLY A 33 6.13 -4.79 18.25
CA GLY A 33 7.55 -4.64 18.54
C GLY A 33 8.48 -4.48 17.33
N CYS A 34 7.92 -4.27 16.14
CA CYS A 34 8.72 -3.90 14.98
C CYS A 34 9.21 -2.44 15.08
N LYS A 35 10.37 -2.17 14.52
CA LYS A 35 10.84 -0.83 14.18
C LYS A 35 10.31 -0.50 12.80
N VAL A 36 9.61 0.62 12.63
CA VAL A 36 8.89 0.92 11.39
C VAL A 36 9.44 2.16 10.68
N VAL A 37 9.61 2.05 9.38
CA VAL A 37 9.85 3.18 8.49
C VAL A 37 8.57 3.42 7.68
N LEU A 38 7.93 4.54 7.96
CA LEU A 38 6.77 5.00 7.22
C LEU A 38 7.23 5.84 6.04
N SER A 39 6.69 5.59 4.86
CA SER A 39 6.99 6.47 3.73
C SER A 39 5.74 6.86 2.93
N ASP A 40 5.79 8.07 2.37
CA ASP A 40 4.79 8.59 1.46
C ASP A 40 5.42 9.62 0.52
N LEU A 41 4.66 10.10 -0.46
CA LEU A 41 5.10 11.09 -1.45
C LEU A 41 5.47 12.43 -0.83
N GLY A 42 4.80 12.82 0.25
CA GLY A 42 5.08 14.01 1.06
C GLY A 42 4.53 15.32 0.50
N ALA A 43 4.25 15.40 -0.80
CA ALA A 43 3.64 16.57 -1.47
C ALA A 43 2.93 16.15 -2.75
N ALA A 44 1.91 16.89 -3.17
CA ALA A 44 1.20 16.66 -4.44
C ALA A 44 2.14 16.71 -5.65
N GLN A 45 1.89 15.86 -6.63
CA GLN A 45 2.66 15.80 -7.88
C GLN A 45 1.71 15.68 -9.07
N GLY A 46 1.34 16.84 -9.62
CA GLY A 46 0.43 16.92 -10.76
C GLY A 46 -1.02 16.56 -10.43
N GLU A 47 -1.86 16.58 -11.46
CA GLU A 47 -3.30 16.37 -11.32
C GLU A 47 -3.67 14.93 -10.93
N GLN A 48 -2.85 13.94 -11.32
CA GLN A 48 -3.09 12.53 -11.02
C GLN A 48 -2.79 12.16 -9.56
N MET A 49 -2.06 12.99 -8.83
CA MET A 49 -1.72 12.80 -7.43
C MET A 49 -1.99 14.09 -6.63
N PRO A 50 -3.27 14.46 -6.46
CA PRO A 50 -3.66 15.66 -5.73
C PRO A 50 -3.37 15.52 -4.23
N GLU A 51 -3.29 16.64 -3.53
CA GLU A 51 -2.99 16.68 -2.10
C GLU A 51 -3.96 15.84 -1.26
N SER A 52 -5.23 15.80 -1.65
CA SER A 52 -6.24 14.98 -0.98
C SER A 52 -6.02 13.46 -1.09
N ALA A 53 -5.17 13.02 -2.01
CA ALA A 53 -4.91 11.60 -2.29
C ALA A 53 -3.62 11.06 -1.67
N ILE A 54 -2.74 11.93 -1.19
CA ILE A 54 -1.42 11.59 -0.67
C ILE A 54 -1.28 11.94 0.82
N GLY A 55 -0.29 11.35 1.49
CA GLY A 55 0.16 11.82 2.81
C GLY A 55 1.15 12.97 2.66
N THR A 56 0.91 14.08 3.35
CA THR A 56 1.86 15.19 3.42
C THR A 56 3.07 14.82 4.29
N ARG A 57 4.20 15.51 4.08
CA ARG A 57 5.38 15.32 4.93
C ARG A 57 5.06 15.53 6.40
N SER A 58 4.31 16.59 6.74
CA SER A 58 3.94 16.91 8.11
C SER A 58 3.07 15.81 8.73
N GLU A 59 2.10 15.28 7.99
CA GLU A 59 1.25 14.19 8.48
C GLU A 59 2.04 12.90 8.69
N LEU A 60 2.94 12.57 7.77
CA LEU A 60 3.84 11.42 7.88
C LEU A 60 4.73 11.51 9.14
N GLU A 61 5.35 12.68 9.38
CA GLU A 61 6.19 12.95 10.55
C GLU A 61 5.39 12.88 11.85
N GLN A 62 4.16 13.40 11.86
CA GLN A 62 3.27 13.32 13.04
C GLN A 62 2.88 11.87 13.36
N ILE A 63 2.55 11.05 12.34
CA ILE A 63 2.21 9.64 12.56
C ILE A 63 3.43 8.90 13.19
N ALA A 64 4.62 9.14 12.66
CA ALA A 64 5.84 8.54 13.21
C ALA A 64 6.11 8.99 14.66
N ALA A 65 5.94 10.28 14.96
CA ALA A 65 6.08 10.82 16.31
C ALA A 65 5.08 10.21 17.31
N GLU A 66 3.83 10.03 16.89
CA GLU A 66 2.79 9.39 17.72
C GLU A 66 3.11 7.92 18.01
N ILE A 67 3.60 7.16 17.02
CA ILE A 67 4.06 5.79 17.24
C ILE A 67 5.20 5.76 18.27
N SER A 68 6.15 6.68 18.13
CA SER A 68 7.29 6.77 19.05
C SER A 68 6.85 7.18 20.46
N SER A 69 5.91 8.11 20.59
CA SER A 69 5.36 8.53 21.89
C SER A 69 4.56 7.41 22.57
N ALA A 70 4.01 6.47 21.81
CA ALA A 70 3.35 5.27 22.32
C ALA A 70 4.31 4.13 22.68
N GLY A 71 5.63 4.37 22.65
CA GLY A 71 6.67 3.40 23.01
C GLY A 71 7.19 2.54 21.86
N GLY A 72 6.77 2.80 20.63
CA GLY A 72 7.33 2.16 19.42
C GLY A 72 8.59 2.85 18.91
N GLU A 73 9.24 2.29 17.91
CA GLU A 73 10.35 2.90 17.18
C GLU A 73 9.91 3.18 15.73
N ALA A 74 9.80 4.45 15.36
CA ALA A 74 9.31 4.86 14.05
C ALA A 74 10.20 5.92 13.40
N HIS A 75 10.33 5.87 12.09
CA HIS A 75 11.04 6.85 11.28
C HIS A 75 10.21 7.23 10.04
N ALA A 76 10.12 8.52 9.75
CA ALA A 76 9.41 9.06 8.59
C ALA A 76 10.40 9.30 7.44
N ALA A 77 10.07 8.87 6.23
CA ALA A 77 10.88 9.07 5.04
C ALA A 77 10.01 9.42 3.82
N VAL A 78 10.29 10.53 3.15
CA VAL A 78 9.64 10.86 1.88
C VAL A 78 10.20 9.96 0.79
N CYS A 79 9.31 9.37 -0.02
CA CYS A 79 9.68 8.52 -1.15
C CYS A 79 8.63 8.60 -2.25
N ASN A 80 9.06 8.93 -3.46
CA ASN A 80 8.27 8.74 -4.66
C ASN A 80 8.53 7.33 -5.21
N VAL A 81 7.58 6.42 -5.07
CA VAL A 81 7.72 5.02 -5.54
C VAL A 81 7.87 4.90 -7.07
N LEU A 82 7.66 5.99 -7.83
CA LEU A 82 7.92 6.05 -9.26
C LEU A 82 9.41 6.21 -9.58
N GLN A 83 10.21 6.69 -8.62
CA GLN A 83 11.64 6.94 -8.79
C GLN A 83 12.45 5.82 -8.16
N GLU A 84 13.22 5.10 -8.96
CA GLU A 84 14.03 3.99 -8.46
C GLU A 84 15.06 4.44 -7.43
N SER A 85 15.65 5.63 -7.62
CA SER A 85 16.58 6.24 -6.68
C SER A 85 15.98 6.46 -5.29
N ASP A 86 14.71 6.90 -5.25
CA ASP A 86 14.02 7.16 -3.99
C ASP A 86 13.72 5.86 -3.23
N VAL A 87 13.29 4.82 -3.96
CA VAL A 87 13.04 3.50 -3.35
C VAL A 87 14.35 2.88 -2.83
N ALA A 88 15.45 3.03 -3.56
CA ALA A 88 16.76 2.60 -3.08
C ALA A 88 17.19 3.39 -1.84
N ALA A 89 16.99 4.71 -1.83
CA ALA A 89 17.29 5.58 -0.70
C ALA A 89 16.42 5.25 0.53
N LEU A 90 15.14 4.91 0.33
CA LEU A 90 14.23 4.48 1.41
C LEU A 90 14.74 3.22 2.11
N VAL A 91 15.18 2.21 1.34
CA VAL A 91 15.77 0.99 1.89
C VAL A 91 17.07 1.30 2.63
N ALA A 92 17.93 2.15 2.05
CA ALA A 92 19.17 2.58 2.69
C ALA A 92 18.91 3.36 4.00
N ALA A 93 17.87 4.20 4.05
CA ALA A 93 17.46 4.92 5.26
C ALA A 93 17.04 3.97 6.38
N ALA A 94 16.26 2.92 6.06
CA ALA A 94 15.88 1.91 7.04
C ALA A 94 17.10 1.18 7.62
N VAL A 95 18.05 0.80 6.76
CA VAL A 95 19.30 0.16 7.20
C VAL A 95 20.17 1.12 8.01
N LYS A 96 20.28 2.38 7.62
CA LYS A 96 21.02 3.41 8.37
C LYS A 96 20.43 3.64 9.77
N GLN A 97 19.09 3.68 9.85
CA GLN A 97 18.38 3.98 11.09
C GLN A 97 18.33 2.79 12.05
N PHE A 98 18.12 1.58 11.51
CA PHE A 98 17.80 0.41 12.34
C PHE A 98 18.71 -0.81 12.08
N GLY A 99 19.70 -0.68 11.19
CA GLY A 99 20.72 -1.69 10.94
C GLY A 99 20.33 -2.81 9.96
N ARG A 100 19.06 -2.94 9.59
CA ARG A 100 18.55 -4.05 8.77
C ARG A 100 17.24 -3.74 8.07
N LEU A 101 16.76 -4.66 7.22
CA LEU A 101 15.41 -4.69 6.68
C LEU A 101 14.88 -6.12 6.70
N ASP A 102 13.76 -6.37 7.36
CA ASP A 102 13.13 -7.69 7.47
C ASP A 102 11.80 -7.78 6.72
N ILE A 103 11.05 -6.67 6.68
CA ILE A 103 9.70 -6.64 6.13
C ILE A 103 9.58 -5.44 5.19
N MET A 104 9.10 -5.69 3.97
CA MET A 104 8.69 -4.66 3.02
C MET A 104 7.21 -4.76 2.74
N VAL A 105 6.45 -3.71 3.02
CA VAL A 105 5.03 -3.60 2.70
C VAL A 105 4.85 -2.59 1.57
N ASN A 106 4.62 -3.10 0.36
CA ASN A 106 4.31 -2.31 -0.83
C ASN A 106 2.82 -1.97 -0.81
N ASN A 107 2.47 -0.88 -0.13
CA ASN A 107 1.09 -0.44 0.06
C ASN A 107 0.73 0.81 -0.77
N ALA A 108 1.69 1.65 -1.12
CA ALA A 108 1.43 2.84 -1.93
C ALA A 108 0.61 2.49 -3.18
N GLY A 109 -0.46 3.25 -3.42
CA GLY A 109 -1.36 2.98 -4.53
C GLY A 109 -2.39 4.09 -4.73
N ILE A 110 -2.82 4.26 -5.97
CA ILE A 110 -3.86 5.20 -6.38
C ILE A 110 -4.99 4.47 -7.11
N GLY A 111 -6.21 5.01 -7.02
CA GLY A 111 -7.39 4.39 -7.63
C GLY A 111 -8.51 5.38 -7.90
N TYR A 112 -8.19 6.68 -8.03
CA TYR A 112 -9.17 7.75 -8.23
C TYR A 112 -9.47 8.05 -9.70
N LEU A 113 -8.65 7.52 -10.62
CA LEU A 113 -8.72 7.84 -12.05
C LEU A 113 -9.58 6.80 -12.78
N MET A 114 -10.87 6.73 -12.41
CA MET A 114 -11.83 5.78 -12.99
C MET A 114 -12.67 6.47 -14.06
N LYS A 115 -12.67 5.89 -15.27
CA LYS A 115 -13.44 6.32 -16.43
C LYS A 115 -13.83 5.12 -17.30
N PRO A 116 -14.86 5.23 -18.17
CA PRO A 116 -15.09 4.25 -19.23
C PRO A 116 -13.79 3.97 -20.00
N ILE A 117 -13.59 2.73 -20.44
CA ILE A 117 -12.32 2.35 -21.09
C ILE A 117 -12.00 3.19 -22.33
N VAL A 118 -13.03 3.58 -23.08
CA VAL A 118 -12.90 4.41 -24.28
C VAL A 118 -12.55 5.87 -23.98
N GLU A 119 -12.71 6.31 -22.73
CA GLU A 119 -12.43 7.66 -22.25
C GLU A 119 -11.17 7.70 -21.34
N THR A 120 -10.55 6.55 -21.13
CA THR A 120 -9.35 6.48 -20.28
C THR A 120 -8.16 7.08 -21.02
N GLU A 121 -7.66 8.18 -20.51
CA GLU A 121 -6.47 8.84 -21.04
C GLU A 121 -5.20 8.04 -20.74
N GLN A 122 -4.25 8.05 -21.67
CA GLN A 122 -2.96 7.37 -21.48
C GLN A 122 -2.24 7.86 -20.23
N SER A 123 -2.26 9.16 -19.92
CA SER A 123 -1.64 9.72 -18.72
C SER A 123 -2.20 9.13 -17.43
N ASN A 124 -3.53 8.92 -17.36
CA ASN A 124 -4.19 8.30 -16.23
C ASN A 124 -3.82 6.80 -16.12
N TRP A 125 -3.78 6.11 -17.26
CA TRP A 125 -3.33 4.73 -17.34
C TRP A 125 -1.89 4.59 -16.82
N ASP A 126 -0.97 5.40 -17.33
CA ASP A 126 0.46 5.37 -16.98
C ASP A 126 0.69 5.72 -15.50
N ALA A 127 -0.05 6.69 -14.96
CA ALA A 127 0.02 7.05 -13.54
C ALA A 127 -0.40 5.88 -12.65
N VAL A 128 -1.52 5.24 -12.95
CA VAL A 128 -2.03 4.10 -12.14
C VAL A 128 -1.10 2.90 -12.21
N LEU A 129 -0.65 2.50 -13.40
CA LEU A 129 0.30 1.39 -13.55
C LEU A 129 1.67 1.74 -12.94
N GLY A 130 2.09 2.98 -13.10
CA GLY A 130 3.32 3.48 -12.52
C GLY A 130 3.34 3.27 -11.00
N VAL A 131 2.37 3.81 -10.28
CA VAL A 131 2.33 3.71 -8.81
C VAL A 131 2.02 2.27 -8.37
N ASN A 132 0.93 1.68 -8.89
CA ASN A 132 0.38 0.44 -8.35
C ASN A 132 1.16 -0.82 -8.74
N LEU A 133 1.90 -0.81 -9.87
CA LEU A 133 2.62 -1.98 -10.38
C LEU A 133 4.13 -1.75 -10.44
N ARG A 134 4.59 -0.70 -11.14
CA ARG A 134 6.04 -0.41 -11.21
C ARG A 134 6.60 -0.05 -9.84
N GLY A 135 5.88 0.72 -9.02
CA GLY A 135 6.29 1.03 -7.65
C GLY A 135 6.45 -0.23 -6.80
N VAL A 136 5.52 -1.18 -6.91
CA VAL A 136 5.62 -2.49 -6.24
C VAL A 136 6.83 -3.28 -6.73
N PHE A 137 7.09 -3.29 -8.04
CA PHE A 137 8.29 -3.93 -8.61
C PHE A 137 9.58 -3.34 -8.02
N LEU A 138 9.69 -2.01 -7.96
CA LEU A 138 10.86 -1.34 -7.39
C LEU A 138 11.03 -1.65 -5.90
N GLY A 139 9.93 -1.68 -5.15
CA GLY A 139 9.93 -2.08 -3.73
C GLY A 139 10.41 -3.51 -3.53
N ILE A 140 9.92 -4.47 -4.33
CA ILE A 140 10.39 -5.87 -4.29
C ILE A 140 11.88 -5.92 -4.62
N LYS A 141 12.31 -5.27 -5.71
CA LYS A 141 13.71 -5.28 -6.18
C LYS A 141 14.67 -4.82 -5.10
N HIS A 142 14.49 -3.62 -4.55
CA HIS A 142 15.41 -3.04 -3.59
C HIS A 142 15.35 -3.71 -2.21
N ALA A 143 14.17 -4.12 -1.75
CA ALA A 143 14.06 -4.92 -0.53
C ALA A 143 14.76 -6.27 -0.68
N ALA A 144 14.54 -6.98 -1.79
CA ALA A 144 15.20 -8.26 -2.05
C ALA A 144 16.71 -8.14 -2.12
N ILE A 145 17.26 -7.13 -2.80
CA ILE A 145 18.72 -6.86 -2.85
C ILE A 145 19.28 -6.74 -1.41
N GLN A 146 18.63 -5.95 -0.56
CA GLN A 146 19.06 -5.76 0.82
C GLN A 146 18.91 -7.04 1.65
N MET A 147 17.80 -7.76 1.54
CA MET A 147 17.54 -8.99 2.28
C MET A 147 18.51 -10.11 1.87
N ILE A 148 18.85 -10.21 0.58
CA ILE A 148 19.86 -11.15 0.07
C ILE A 148 21.24 -10.82 0.64
N LYS A 149 21.63 -9.54 0.63
CA LYS A 149 22.89 -9.07 1.23
C LYS A 149 23.00 -9.40 2.72
N GLN A 150 21.90 -9.33 3.45
CA GLN A 150 21.83 -9.68 4.88
C GLN A 150 21.92 -11.20 5.14
N GLY A 151 21.47 -12.03 4.20
CA GLY A 151 21.51 -13.49 4.31
C GLY A 151 20.54 -14.11 5.34
N GLN A 152 19.61 -13.34 5.88
CA GLN A 152 18.69 -13.78 6.96
C GLN A 152 17.25 -14.03 6.48
N GLY A 153 17.04 -14.00 5.16
CA GLY A 153 15.69 -14.06 4.57
C GLY A 153 14.92 -12.76 4.76
N GLY A 154 13.61 -12.81 4.58
CA GLY A 154 12.73 -11.64 4.72
C GLY A 154 11.28 -11.92 4.36
N ARG A 155 10.46 -10.86 4.45
CA ARG A 155 9.04 -10.89 4.11
C ARG A 155 8.71 -9.68 3.23
N ILE A 156 8.10 -9.94 2.08
CA ILE A 156 7.60 -8.89 1.19
C ILE A 156 6.09 -9.09 1.06
N ILE A 157 5.33 -8.05 1.39
CA ILE A 157 3.88 -8.05 1.37
C ILE A 157 3.44 -6.98 0.38
N ASN A 158 2.72 -7.40 -0.66
CA ASN A 158 2.18 -6.49 -1.67
C ASN A 158 0.68 -6.29 -1.41
N VAL A 159 0.22 -5.04 -1.44
CA VAL A 159 -1.19 -4.72 -1.29
C VAL A 159 -1.86 -4.73 -2.67
N GLY A 160 -2.48 -5.86 -2.98
CA GLY A 160 -3.37 -6.02 -4.11
C GLY A 160 -4.74 -5.40 -3.85
N SER A 161 -5.78 -6.09 -4.31
CA SER A 161 -7.19 -5.73 -4.13
C SER A 161 -8.04 -6.93 -4.49
N GLN A 162 -9.32 -6.92 -4.16
CA GLN A 162 -10.28 -7.82 -4.81
C GLN A 162 -10.25 -7.67 -6.34
N ALA A 163 -9.91 -6.46 -6.82
CA ALA A 163 -9.63 -6.16 -8.22
C ALA A 163 -8.46 -6.96 -8.82
N SER A 164 -7.67 -7.66 -8.01
CA SER A 164 -6.65 -8.61 -8.47
C SER A 164 -7.22 -9.95 -8.93
N LYS A 165 -8.52 -10.19 -8.69
CA LYS A 165 -9.20 -11.46 -8.94
C LYS A 165 -10.47 -11.31 -9.77
N SER A 166 -10.96 -10.08 -9.94
CA SER A 166 -12.19 -9.78 -10.72
C SER A 166 -12.08 -8.42 -11.39
N GLY A 167 -12.87 -8.23 -12.46
CA GLY A 167 -13.04 -6.93 -13.11
C GLY A 167 -14.28 -6.20 -12.60
N PHE A 168 -14.30 -4.88 -12.77
CA PHE A 168 -15.49 -4.04 -12.62
C PHE A 168 -15.40 -2.83 -13.56
N PRO A 169 -16.55 -2.22 -13.94
CA PRO A 169 -16.56 -1.14 -14.90
C PRO A 169 -15.73 0.08 -14.44
N PHE A 170 -15.29 0.87 -15.39
CA PHE A 170 -14.59 2.14 -15.24
C PHE A 170 -13.18 2.05 -14.64
N ALA A 171 -12.67 0.88 -14.32
CA ALA A 171 -11.44 0.69 -13.58
C ALA A 171 -10.33 -0.05 -14.36
N ALA A 172 -10.27 0.13 -15.69
CA ALA A 172 -9.36 -0.64 -16.55
C ALA A 172 -7.91 -0.59 -16.06
N ALA A 173 -7.34 0.59 -15.83
CA ALA A 173 -5.96 0.74 -15.35
C ALA A 173 -5.77 0.14 -13.95
N TYR A 174 -6.71 0.40 -13.03
CA TYR A 174 -6.62 -0.09 -11.66
C TYR A 174 -6.69 -1.63 -11.61
N VAL A 175 -7.68 -2.23 -12.27
CA VAL A 175 -7.85 -3.70 -12.34
C VAL A 175 -6.61 -4.33 -12.96
N SER A 176 -6.13 -3.80 -14.09
CA SER A 176 -4.92 -4.31 -14.75
C SER A 176 -3.70 -4.23 -13.83
N SER A 177 -3.49 -3.10 -13.14
CA SER A 177 -2.39 -2.94 -12.22
C SER A 177 -2.44 -3.96 -11.08
N LYS A 178 -3.63 -4.20 -10.50
CA LYS A 178 -3.80 -5.12 -9.36
C LYS A 178 -3.69 -6.60 -9.76
N HIS A 179 -4.10 -6.98 -10.97
CA HIS A 179 -3.79 -8.31 -11.54
C HIS A 179 -2.28 -8.48 -11.77
N GLY A 180 -1.60 -7.43 -12.29
CA GLY A 180 -0.16 -7.42 -12.47
C GLY A 180 0.61 -7.64 -11.17
N VAL A 181 0.16 -7.04 -10.05
CA VAL A 181 0.76 -7.25 -8.72
C VAL A 181 0.74 -8.73 -8.32
N VAL A 182 -0.34 -9.46 -8.58
CA VAL A 182 -0.42 -10.90 -8.26
C VAL A 182 0.54 -11.71 -9.14
N GLY A 183 0.61 -11.42 -10.44
CA GLY A 183 1.59 -12.05 -11.35
C GLY A 183 3.02 -11.82 -10.89
N LEU A 184 3.38 -10.57 -10.61
CA LEU A 184 4.69 -10.18 -10.10
C LEU A 184 5.02 -10.86 -8.77
N THR A 185 4.06 -10.92 -7.85
CA THR A 185 4.22 -11.60 -6.55
C THR A 185 4.55 -13.08 -6.71
N ARG A 186 3.85 -13.79 -7.60
CA ARG A 186 4.07 -15.22 -7.87
C ARG A 186 5.48 -15.47 -8.40
N THR A 187 5.91 -14.66 -9.38
CA THR A 187 7.26 -14.75 -9.94
C THR A 187 8.32 -14.49 -8.88
N ALA A 188 8.19 -13.38 -8.15
CA ALA A 188 9.13 -13.01 -7.09
C ALA A 188 9.19 -14.08 -5.96
N ALA A 189 8.07 -14.72 -5.61
CA ALA A 189 8.04 -15.77 -4.61
C ALA A 189 8.86 -16.99 -5.03
N ILE A 190 8.81 -17.37 -6.32
CA ILE A 190 9.59 -18.48 -6.87
C ILE A 190 11.09 -18.12 -6.90
N GLU A 191 11.42 -16.93 -7.40
CA GLU A 191 12.81 -16.50 -7.54
C GLU A 191 13.53 -16.29 -6.19
N LEU A 192 12.80 -15.75 -5.19
CA LEU A 192 13.37 -15.35 -3.91
C LEU A 192 13.24 -16.43 -2.82
N GLY A 193 12.40 -17.46 -3.05
CA GLY A 193 12.21 -18.57 -2.12
C GLY A 193 13.49 -19.25 -1.68
N PRO A 194 14.46 -19.59 -2.60
CA PRO A 194 15.75 -20.16 -2.23
C PRO A 194 16.60 -19.27 -1.30
N ARG A 195 16.30 -17.98 -1.23
CA ARG A 195 16.92 -17.00 -0.31
C ARG A 195 16.15 -16.83 0.99
N LYS A 196 15.13 -17.66 1.27
CA LYS A 196 14.24 -17.57 2.44
C LYS A 196 13.47 -16.25 2.52
N ILE A 197 13.20 -15.62 1.38
CA ILE A 197 12.38 -14.42 1.27
C ILE A 197 11.00 -14.84 0.78
N ASN A 198 9.99 -14.67 1.62
CA ASN A 198 8.60 -14.94 1.25
C ASN A 198 7.99 -13.68 0.62
N VAL A 199 7.30 -13.86 -0.49
CA VAL A 199 6.58 -12.77 -1.18
C VAL A 199 5.11 -13.14 -1.28
N ASN A 200 4.24 -12.32 -0.70
CA ASN A 200 2.80 -12.56 -0.68
C ASN A 200 2.02 -11.31 -1.08
N THR A 201 0.79 -11.50 -1.51
CA THR A 201 -0.17 -10.41 -1.79
C THR A 201 -1.39 -10.58 -0.90
N ILE A 202 -1.74 -9.52 -0.18
CA ILE A 202 -3.07 -9.39 0.43
C ILE A 202 -4.00 -8.71 -0.57
N CYS A 203 -5.25 -9.16 -0.63
CA CYS A 203 -6.24 -8.67 -1.59
C CYS A 203 -7.49 -8.15 -0.85
N PRO A 204 -7.42 -6.94 -0.25
CA PRO A 204 -8.56 -6.37 0.44
C PRO A 204 -9.75 -6.20 -0.49
N ASN A 205 -10.96 -6.42 0.04
CA ASN A 205 -12.18 -6.01 -0.60
C ASN A 205 -12.44 -4.52 -0.28
N HIS A 206 -13.67 -4.09 -0.23
CA HIS A 206 -14.01 -2.71 0.07
C HIS A 206 -13.65 -2.35 1.53
N ILE A 207 -12.81 -1.33 1.70
CA ILE A 207 -12.35 -0.84 3.01
C ILE A 207 -12.75 0.61 3.18
N THR A 208 -13.15 0.99 4.39
CA THR A 208 -13.55 2.38 4.74
C THR A 208 -12.33 3.29 4.88
N THR A 209 -11.65 3.55 3.77
CA THR A 209 -10.56 4.53 3.63
C THR A 209 -11.03 5.73 2.82
N GLY A 210 -10.20 6.77 2.68
CA GLY A 210 -10.50 7.88 1.78
C GLY A 210 -10.75 7.44 0.35
N LEU A 211 -10.00 6.45 -0.17
CA LEU A 211 -10.26 5.86 -1.48
C LEU A 211 -11.62 5.15 -1.53
N GLY A 212 -11.96 4.38 -0.49
CA GLY A 212 -13.24 3.70 -0.41
C GLY A 212 -14.42 4.67 -0.36
N ALA A 213 -14.29 5.77 0.38
CA ALA A 213 -15.32 6.82 0.42
C ALA A 213 -15.52 7.46 -0.96
N TRP A 214 -14.43 7.83 -1.64
CA TRP A 214 -14.48 8.36 -2.99
C TRP A 214 -15.13 7.37 -3.97
N GLN A 215 -14.80 6.09 -3.90
CA GLN A 215 -15.41 5.05 -4.73
C GLN A 215 -16.93 4.94 -4.49
N ASN A 216 -17.38 5.05 -3.24
CA ASN A 216 -18.82 5.04 -2.92
C ASN A 216 -19.56 6.18 -3.59
N GLU A 217 -19.00 7.39 -3.52
CA GLU A 217 -19.56 8.58 -4.17
C GLU A 217 -19.59 8.42 -5.69
N TYR A 218 -18.46 8.03 -6.28
CA TYR A 218 -18.33 7.84 -7.71
C TYR A 218 -19.32 6.80 -8.26
N PHE A 219 -19.38 5.61 -7.68
CA PHE A 219 -20.23 4.53 -8.17
C PHE A 219 -21.70 4.76 -7.87
N SER A 220 -22.08 5.43 -6.78
CA SER A 220 -23.47 5.80 -6.55
C SER A 220 -23.96 6.75 -7.64
N ALA A 221 -23.18 7.79 -7.96
CA ALA A 221 -23.49 8.72 -9.04
C ALA A 221 -23.53 8.03 -10.42
N ALA A 222 -22.52 7.24 -10.75
CA ALA A 222 -22.42 6.53 -12.03
C ALA A 222 -23.54 5.50 -12.27
N THR A 223 -24.17 4.98 -11.20
CA THR A 223 -25.28 4.01 -11.28
C THR A 223 -26.66 4.65 -11.08
N GLY A 224 -26.74 5.96 -10.89
CA GLY A 224 -28.00 6.68 -10.64
C GLY A 224 -28.68 6.31 -9.32
N ARG A 225 -27.94 5.80 -8.34
CA ARG A 225 -28.44 5.40 -7.01
C ARG A 225 -28.07 6.45 -5.97
N SER A 226 -28.87 6.53 -4.90
CA SER A 226 -28.40 7.26 -3.72
C SER A 226 -27.20 6.53 -3.09
N GLN A 227 -26.33 7.27 -2.40
CA GLN A 227 -25.19 6.68 -1.69
C GLN A 227 -25.65 5.65 -0.65
N GLU A 228 -26.77 5.88 0.01
CA GLU A 228 -27.36 4.96 0.99
C GLU A 228 -27.77 3.63 0.35
N GLN A 229 -28.47 3.67 -0.78
CA GLN A 229 -28.87 2.47 -1.53
C GLN A 229 -27.64 1.70 -2.01
N TYR A 230 -26.63 2.40 -2.56
CA TYR A 230 -25.39 1.79 -3.02
C TYR A 230 -24.64 1.07 -1.87
N LEU A 231 -24.56 1.71 -0.69
CA LEU A 231 -23.93 1.12 0.49
C LEU A 231 -24.74 -0.05 1.06
N ALA A 232 -26.07 -0.01 1.03
CA ALA A 232 -26.91 -1.12 1.46
C ALA A 232 -26.70 -2.36 0.57
N ASP A 233 -26.72 -2.17 -0.75
CA ASP A 233 -26.48 -3.24 -1.72
C ASP A 233 -25.06 -3.82 -1.58
N MET A 234 -24.06 -2.98 -1.32
CA MET A 234 -22.70 -3.42 -1.08
C MET A 234 -22.60 -4.27 0.18
N ARG A 235 -23.18 -3.82 1.29
CA ARG A 235 -23.19 -4.58 2.56
C ARG A 235 -23.85 -5.94 2.40
N ALA A 236 -24.95 -6.03 1.64
CA ALA A 236 -25.64 -7.28 1.38
C ALA A 236 -24.78 -8.32 0.64
N ARG A 237 -23.78 -7.87 -0.15
CA ARG A 237 -22.86 -8.76 -0.89
C ARG A 237 -21.63 -9.15 -0.10
N ILE A 238 -21.33 -8.47 1.01
CA ILE A 238 -20.17 -8.76 1.84
C ILE A 238 -20.56 -9.77 2.92
N PRO A 239 -19.95 -10.95 3.01
CA PRO A 239 -20.33 -11.99 3.98
C PRO A 239 -20.35 -11.51 5.43
N LEU A 240 -19.48 -10.58 5.80
CA LEU A 240 -19.46 -9.97 7.14
C LEU A 240 -20.52 -8.89 7.35
N GLY A 241 -21.37 -8.61 6.36
CA GLY A 241 -22.43 -7.59 6.43
C GLY A 241 -21.94 -6.14 6.54
N ARG A 242 -20.64 -5.89 6.42
CA ARG A 242 -20.02 -4.57 6.51
C ARG A 242 -18.78 -4.46 5.63
N PRO A 243 -18.42 -3.24 5.17
CA PRO A 243 -17.08 -2.98 4.65
C PRO A 243 -16.01 -3.32 5.69
N GLY A 244 -14.81 -3.64 5.21
CA GLY A 244 -13.65 -3.82 6.06
C GLY A 244 -13.21 -2.50 6.70
N LEU A 245 -12.58 -2.60 7.86
CA LEU A 245 -11.86 -1.52 8.52
C LEU A 245 -10.37 -1.65 8.21
N GLN A 246 -9.62 -0.57 8.42
CA GLN A 246 -8.17 -0.59 8.26
C GLN A 246 -7.51 -1.65 9.14
N ASP A 247 -8.04 -1.82 10.36
CA ASP A 247 -7.55 -2.83 11.32
C ASP A 247 -7.80 -4.27 10.87
N ASP A 248 -8.84 -4.52 10.06
CA ASP A 248 -9.07 -5.86 9.51
C ASP A 248 -7.95 -6.29 8.55
N ILE A 249 -7.25 -5.32 7.96
CA ILE A 249 -6.12 -5.55 7.05
C ILE A 249 -4.79 -5.53 7.79
N ALA A 250 -4.70 -4.77 8.88
CA ALA A 250 -3.48 -4.63 9.68
C ALA A 250 -3.21 -5.83 10.62
N LYS A 251 -4.22 -6.69 10.82
CA LYS A 251 -4.10 -7.91 11.64
C LYS A 251 -3.38 -9.02 10.90
#